data_0d712e06ecac91326ed5f234458c292f
#
_entry.id   0d712e06ecac91326ed5f234458c292f
#
_cell.length_a   1.000
_cell.length_b   1.000
_cell.length_c   1.000
_cell.angle_alpha   90.00
_cell.angle_beta   90.00
_cell.angle_gamma   90.00
#
_symmetry.space_group_name_H-M   'P 1'
#
loop_
_entity.id
_entity.type
_entity.pdbx_description
1 polymer ?
#
loop_
_entity_poly.entity_id
_entity_poly.type
_entity_poly.pdbx_seq_one_letter_code
_entity_poly.pdbx_strand_id
1 'polypeptide(L)'
;RERLNNIRCEHIFLMMDVCFGGTIDPILAKARSAEDADEAMDTRFLVTKLTKHTRKFLTSGSKEYVSDGIPGKHSPFAEKFILALKEIGGGTGRILSLLELRTYFLKLNSEPRFGSFGRDDPASDFVFVAKQ
;
A
#
# COMPACT_ATOMS: atom_id res chain seq x y z
N ARG A 1 -14.68 -0.74 10.75
CA ARG A 1 -14.90 -1.35 9.42
C ARG A 1 -15.96 -0.57 8.64
N GLU A 2 -17.19 -0.55 9.11
CA GLU A 2 -18.32 0.12 8.44
C GLU A 2 -18.03 1.59 8.15
N ARG A 3 -17.42 2.32 9.08
CA ARG A 3 -17.09 3.73 8.89
C ARG A 3 -16.13 3.99 7.71
N LEU A 4 -15.10 3.17 7.54
CA LEU A 4 -14.16 3.31 6.43
C LEU A 4 -14.81 2.99 5.07
N ASN A 5 -15.70 1.99 5.05
CA ASN A 5 -16.40 1.61 3.84
C ASN A 5 -17.44 2.65 3.41
N ASN A 6 -17.94 3.45 4.36
CA ASN A 6 -18.92 4.51 4.13
C ASN A 6 -18.31 5.87 3.74
N ILE A 7 -16.97 5.96 3.67
CA ILE A 7 -16.30 7.16 3.15
C ILE A 7 -16.63 7.29 1.66
N ARG A 8 -17.20 8.42 1.28
CA ARG A 8 -17.54 8.75 -0.12
C ARG A 8 -16.28 9.13 -0.89
N CYS A 9 -15.45 8.14 -1.20
CA CYS A 9 -14.24 8.29 -1.99
C CYS A 9 -14.04 7.03 -2.82
N GLU A 10 -13.69 7.16 -4.09
CA GLU A 10 -13.46 6.02 -4.98
C GLU A 10 -12.21 5.24 -4.59
N HIS A 11 -11.18 5.93 -4.13
CA HIS A 11 -9.90 5.33 -3.80
C HIS A 11 -9.53 5.60 -2.35
N ILE A 12 -9.35 4.53 -1.56
CA ILE A 12 -8.87 4.60 -0.18
C ILE A 12 -7.67 3.67 -0.01
N PHE A 13 -6.58 4.22 0.46
CA PHE A 13 -5.43 3.49 0.94
C PHE A 13 -5.24 3.74 2.44
N LEU A 14 -5.29 2.67 3.22
CA LEU A 14 -5.10 2.71 4.66
C LEU A 14 -3.72 2.18 5.01
N MET A 15 -2.85 3.05 5.50
CA MET A 15 -1.54 2.66 6.00
C MET A 15 -1.55 2.72 7.52
N MET A 16 -1.07 1.65 8.16
CA MET A 16 -1.04 1.53 9.62
C MET A 16 0.34 1.06 10.07
N ASP A 17 1.05 1.97 10.75
CA ASP A 17 2.30 1.66 11.43
C ASP A 17 2.01 1.34 12.90
N VAL A 18 1.63 0.09 13.15
CA VAL A 18 1.17 -0.38 14.46
C VAL A 18 1.70 -1.76 14.78
N CYS A 19 2.09 -1.98 16.01
CA CYS A 19 2.28 -3.31 16.57
C CYS A 19 0.92 -4.03 16.59
N PHE A 20 0.88 -5.32 16.30
CA PHE A 20 -0.34 -6.13 16.25
C PHE A 20 -1.29 -5.88 15.04
N GLY A 21 -0.77 -5.43 13.90
CA GLY A 21 -1.57 -5.37 12.67
C GLY A 21 -2.22 -6.71 12.26
N GLY A 22 -1.81 -7.82 12.87
CA GLY A 22 -2.37 -9.16 12.67
C GLY A 22 -3.77 -9.39 13.23
N THR A 23 -4.31 -8.45 13.99
CA THR A 23 -5.72 -8.46 14.43
C THR A 23 -6.69 -7.91 13.37
N ILE A 24 -6.19 -7.40 12.27
CA ILE A 24 -7.00 -7.17 11.09
C ILE A 24 -7.34 -8.56 10.55
N ASP A 25 -8.60 -8.92 10.71
CA ASP A 25 -9.23 -10.20 10.42
C ASP A 25 -8.63 -10.89 9.17
N PRO A 26 -8.24 -12.17 9.26
CA PRO A 26 -7.69 -12.96 8.15
C PRO A 26 -8.59 -13.00 6.88
N ILE A 27 -9.89 -12.75 7.03
CA ILE A 27 -10.84 -12.61 5.93
C ILE A 27 -10.53 -11.38 5.06
N LEU A 28 -9.82 -10.37 5.60
CA LEU A 28 -9.36 -9.21 4.83
C LEU A 28 -8.07 -9.47 4.08
N ALA A 29 -7.29 -10.44 4.51
CA ALA A 29 -6.02 -10.80 3.92
C ALA A 29 -6.18 -11.89 2.85
N LYS A 30 -7.13 -11.79 1.93
CA LYS A 30 -6.99 -12.47 0.65
C LYS A 30 -5.85 -11.76 -0.10
N ALA A 31 -4.62 -12.16 0.24
CA ALA A 31 -3.48 -11.90 -0.59
C ALA A 31 -3.75 -12.57 -1.95
N ARG A 32 -4.21 -11.79 -2.91
CA ARG A 32 -4.10 -12.20 -4.31
C ARG A 32 -2.61 -12.17 -4.63
N SER A 33 -2.07 -13.35 -4.95
CA SER A 33 -0.79 -13.49 -5.59
C SER A 33 -0.71 -12.49 -6.74
N ALA A 34 0.33 -11.68 -6.72
CA ALA A 34 0.65 -10.77 -7.80
C ALA A 34 1.18 -11.61 -8.97
N GLU A 35 0.29 -12.12 -9.78
CA GLU A 35 0.58 -12.48 -11.16
C GLU A 35 0.12 -11.29 -11.98
N ASP A 36 1.08 -10.69 -12.65
CA ASP A 36 1.05 -9.64 -13.68
C ASP A 36 1.91 -8.43 -13.28
N ALA A 37 3.22 -8.67 -13.30
CA ALA A 37 4.20 -7.61 -13.19
C ALA A 37 4.92 -7.50 -14.53
N ASP A 38 4.38 -6.76 -15.45
CA ASP A 38 5.14 -6.07 -16.53
C ASP A 38 4.22 -5.26 -17.47
N GLU A 39 3.20 -4.60 -16.94
CA GLU A 39 2.56 -3.57 -17.75
C GLU A 39 3.34 -2.26 -17.60
N ALA A 40 3.82 -1.77 -18.73
CA ALA A 40 4.38 -0.43 -18.80
C ALA A 40 3.41 0.57 -18.14
N MET A 41 3.90 1.26 -17.12
CA MET A 41 3.16 2.25 -16.34
C MET A 41 2.86 3.48 -17.21
N ASP A 42 2.00 3.30 -18.18
CA ASP A 42 1.57 4.35 -19.08
C ASP A 42 0.26 5.01 -18.63
N THR A 43 -0.18 5.99 -19.37
CA THR A 43 -1.43 6.69 -19.13
C THR A 43 -2.64 5.75 -19.17
N ARG A 44 -2.61 4.67 -19.94
CA ARG A 44 -3.70 3.68 -20.02
C ARG A 44 -3.82 2.88 -18.74
N PHE A 45 -2.68 2.45 -18.19
CA PHE A 45 -2.64 1.80 -16.87
C PHE A 45 -3.29 2.68 -15.82
N LEU A 46 -2.86 3.94 -15.73
CA LEU A 46 -3.39 4.89 -14.75
C LEU A 46 -4.90 5.08 -14.91
N VAL A 47 -5.40 5.32 -16.12
CA VAL A 47 -6.84 5.48 -16.39
C VAL A 47 -7.61 4.22 -15.97
N THR A 48 -7.11 3.03 -16.32
CA THR A 48 -7.74 1.76 -15.94
C THR A 48 -7.83 1.59 -14.42
N LYS A 49 -6.79 1.98 -13.68
CA LYS A 49 -6.81 1.89 -12.22
C LYS A 49 -7.73 2.94 -11.58
N LEU A 50 -7.75 4.15 -12.11
CA LEU A 50 -8.58 5.25 -11.59
C LEU A 50 -10.09 5.04 -11.81
N THR A 51 -10.51 4.20 -12.75
CA THR A 51 -11.93 3.85 -12.95
C THR A 51 -12.46 2.81 -11.97
N LYS A 52 -11.59 2.18 -11.18
CA LYS A 52 -11.96 1.10 -10.25
C LYS A 52 -12.12 1.61 -8.84
N HIS A 53 -13.14 1.11 -8.16
CA HIS A 53 -13.30 1.35 -6.73
C HIS A 53 -12.22 0.62 -5.94
N THR A 54 -11.39 1.37 -5.20
CA THR A 54 -10.18 0.85 -4.57
C THR A 54 -10.23 0.99 -3.05
N ARG A 55 -10.01 -0.12 -2.35
CA ARG A 55 -9.95 -0.21 -0.89
C ARG A 55 -8.76 -1.08 -0.49
N LYS A 56 -7.60 -0.49 -0.34
CA LYS A 56 -6.36 -1.20 -0.02
C LYS A 56 -5.81 -0.82 1.34
N PHE A 57 -5.07 -1.75 1.96
CA PHE A 57 -4.37 -1.45 3.19
C PHE A 57 -2.93 -1.99 3.17
N LEU A 58 -2.10 -1.39 4.01
CA LEU A 58 -0.75 -1.79 4.33
C LEU A 58 -0.52 -1.65 5.83
N THR A 59 -0.01 -2.69 6.49
CA THR A 59 0.38 -2.66 7.90
C THR A 59 1.86 -2.93 8.06
N SER A 60 2.49 -2.38 9.10
CA SER A 60 3.92 -2.55 9.38
C SER A 60 4.32 -3.96 9.80
N GLY A 61 3.41 -4.76 10.32
CA GLY A 61 3.68 -6.14 10.73
C GLY A 61 2.41 -6.93 10.96
N SER A 62 2.58 -8.23 11.29
CA SER A 62 1.47 -9.14 11.54
C SER A 62 1.11 -9.21 13.04
N LYS A 63 1.69 -10.18 13.76
CA LYS A 63 1.44 -10.41 15.20
C LYS A 63 2.66 -10.13 16.06
N GLU A 64 3.81 -9.93 15.43
CA GLU A 64 5.07 -9.75 16.11
C GLU A 64 5.33 -8.27 16.44
N TYR A 65 6.23 -8.06 17.40
CA TYR A 65 6.68 -6.72 17.75
C TYR A 65 7.34 -6.06 16.54
N VAL A 66 6.87 -4.88 16.19
CA VAL A 66 7.48 -4.04 15.17
C VAL A 66 8.32 -2.98 15.89
N SER A 67 9.60 -2.88 15.52
CA SER A 67 10.47 -1.87 16.09
C SER A 67 9.98 -0.46 15.78
N ASP A 68 9.82 0.35 16.80
CA ASP A 68 9.51 1.78 16.67
C ASP A 68 10.69 2.59 16.12
N GLY A 69 11.84 1.94 15.90
CA GLY A 69 13.04 2.59 15.45
C GLY A 69 13.82 3.30 16.57
N ILE A 70 14.60 4.29 16.21
CA ILE A 70 15.40 5.10 17.15
C ILE A 70 14.56 6.30 17.58
N PRO A 71 14.53 6.65 18.88
CA PRO A 71 13.83 7.83 19.38
C PRO A 71 14.16 9.08 18.58
N GLY A 72 13.14 9.80 18.12
CA GLY A 72 13.30 11.00 17.27
C GLY A 72 13.46 10.74 15.77
N LYS A 73 13.42 9.48 15.33
CA LYS A 73 13.41 9.07 13.91
C LYS A 73 12.10 8.36 13.57
N HIS A 74 11.84 8.21 12.28
CA HIS A 74 10.74 7.37 11.82
C HIS A 74 11.01 5.90 12.10
N SER A 75 9.96 5.09 12.21
CA SER A 75 10.09 3.64 12.19
C SER A 75 10.71 3.17 10.87
N PRO A 76 11.34 1.99 10.83
CA PRO A 76 11.84 1.41 9.58
C PRO A 76 10.76 1.29 8.51
N PHE A 77 9.52 1.01 8.90
CA PHE A 77 8.36 0.95 8.02
C PHE A 77 8.04 2.32 7.41
N ALA A 78 7.91 3.36 8.23
CA ALA A 78 7.64 4.71 7.77
C ALA A 78 8.79 5.25 6.91
N GLU A 79 10.07 4.96 7.24
CA GLU A 79 11.23 5.34 6.43
C GLU A 79 11.15 4.75 5.02
N LYS A 80 10.79 3.47 4.88
CA LYS A 80 10.66 2.83 3.56
C LYS A 80 9.54 3.44 2.72
N PHE A 81 8.42 3.76 3.34
CA PHE A 81 7.33 4.44 2.66
C PHE A 81 7.73 5.83 2.15
N ILE A 82 8.36 6.63 3.03
CA ILE A 82 8.85 7.95 2.67
C ILE A 82 9.89 7.88 1.56
N LEU A 83 10.79 6.89 1.60
CA LEU A 83 11.78 6.66 0.56
C LEU A 83 11.12 6.38 -0.79
N ALA A 84 10.15 5.45 -0.82
CA ALA A 84 9.41 5.13 -2.04
C ALA A 84 8.75 6.37 -2.66
N LEU A 85 8.09 7.20 -1.83
CA LEU A 85 7.47 8.44 -2.31
C LEU A 85 8.49 9.46 -2.84
N LYS A 86 9.66 9.56 -2.22
CA LYS A 86 10.74 10.48 -2.67
C LYS A 86 11.34 10.02 -3.99
N GLU A 87 11.55 8.73 -4.17
CA GLU A 87 12.13 8.18 -5.41
C GLU A 87 11.23 8.42 -6.62
N ILE A 88 9.90 8.30 -6.45
CA ILE A 88 8.97 8.67 -7.51
C ILE A 88 9.06 10.16 -7.86
N GLY A 89 9.14 11.00 -6.85
CA GLY A 89 9.22 12.46 -7.05
C GLY A 89 10.47 12.89 -7.82
N GLY A 90 11.56 12.11 -7.74
CA GLY A 90 12.83 12.38 -8.40
C GLY A 90 13.08 11.59 -9.69
N GLY A 91 12.25 10.60 -10.00
CA GLY A 91 12.43 9.69 -11.14
C GLY A 91 11.64 10.07 -12.40
N THR A 92 11.91 9.32 -13.48
CA THR A 92 11.21 9.49 -14.77
C THR A 92 9.78 8.95 -14.79
N GLY A 93 9.42 8.09 -13.84
CA GLY A 93 8.15 7.31 -13.82
C GLY A 93 7.13 7.92 -12.91
N ARG A 94 7.00 8.97 -12.42
CA ARG A 94 5.95 9.75 -11.71
C ARG A 94 4.75 9.02 -11.10
N ILE A 95 4.68 7.71 -11.24
CA ILE A 95 3.58 6.86 -10.75
C ILE A 95 4.19 5.76 -9.88
N LEU A 96 3.62 5.53 -8.70
CA LEU A 96 3.93 4.39 -7.83
C LEU A 96 2.67 3.61 -7.57
N SER A 97 2.61 2.39 -8.03
CA SER A 97 1.57 1.43 -7.71
C SER A 97 1.83 0.76 -6.35
N LEU A 98 0.83 0.10 -5.78
CA LEU A 98 1.05 -0.70 -4.57
C LEU A 98 1.95 -1.91 -4.83
N LEU A 99 1.95 -2.43 -6.05
CA LEU A 99 2.84 -3.52 -6.42
C LEU A 99 4.31 -3.10 -6.31
N GLU A 100 4.67 -1.96 -6.88
CA GLU A 100 6.03 -1.40 -6.75
C GLU A 100 6.34 -1.01 -5.32
N LEU A 101 5.39 -0.38 -4.62
CA LEU A 101 5.55 -0.03 -3.21
C LEU A 101 5.94 -1.25 -2.37
N ARG A 102 5.39 -2.44 -2.65
CA ARG A 102 5.75 -3.68 -1.94
C ARG A 102 7.24 -3.99 -2.00
N THR A 103 7.92 -3.68 -3.09
CA THR A 103 9.35 -3.98 -3.26
C THR A 103 10.22 -3.29 -2.23
N TYR A 104 9.83 -2.10 -1.77
CA TYR A 104 10.53 -1.35 -0.74
C TYR A 104 10.48 -2.02 0.63
N PHE A 105 9.49 -2.86 0.86
CA PHE A 105 9.24 -3.52 2.15
C PHE A 105 9.78 -4.95 2.22
N LEU A 106 10.24 -5.55 1.11
CA LEU A 106 10.70 -6.93 1.07
C LEU A 106 11.87 -7.25 2.02
N LYS A 107 12.64 -6.23 2.39
CA LYS A 107 13.82 -6.37 3.28
C LYS A 107 13.50 -6.04 4.75
N LEU A 108 12.26 -5.74 5.08
CA LEU A 108 11.87 -5.50 6.47
C LEU A 108 11.59 -6.81 7.19
N ASN A 109 12.16 -6.96 8.39
CA ASN A 109 11.96 -8.14 9.23
C ASN A 109 10.55 -8.19 9.86
N SER A 110 9.77 -7.11 9.76
CA SER A 110 8.45 -6.98 10.39
C SER A 110 7.30 -7.58 9.60
N GLU A 111 7.55 -8.26 8.49
CA GLU A 111 6.52 -8.89 7.64
C GLU A 111 5.31 -7.98 7.33
N PRO A 112 5.50 -6.86 6.63
CA PRO A 112 4.40 -5.97 6.25
C PRO A 112 3.31 -6.70 5.47
N ARG A 113 2.05 -6.39 5.76
CA ARG A 113 0.91 -7.02 5.10
C ARG A 113 0.17 -6.04 4.21
N PHE A 114 -0.08 -6.48 3.00
CA PHE A 114 -0.92 -5.81 2.01
C PHE A 114 -2.22 -6.56 1.83
N GLY A 115 -3.31 -5.84 1.63
CA GLY A 115 -4.59 -6.47 1.37
C GLY A 115 -5.66 -5.47 0.95
N SER A 116 -6.88 -5.98 0.83
CA SER A 116 -8.07 -5.22 0.49
C SER A 116 -9.08 -5.25 1.62
N PHE A 117 -9.97 -4.27 1.67
CA PHE A 117 -11.10 -4.22 2.60
C PHE A 117 -12.36 -3.68 1.94
N GLY A 118 -13.51 -4.02 2.52
CA GLY A 118 -14.81 -3.50 2.05
C GLY A 118 -15.10 -3.78 0.58
N ARG A 119 -15.59 -2.76 -0.13
CA ARG A 119 -15.89 -2.83 -1.57
C ARG A 119 -14.66 -2.47 -2.36
N ASP A 120 -13.91 -3.46 -2.76
CA ASP A 120 -12.69 -3.35 -3.57
C ASP A 120 -12.91 -4.08 -4.89
N ASP A 121 -12.79 -3.39 -6.01
CA ASP A 121 -12.99 -3.99 -7.32
C ASP A 121 -11.86 -4.96 -7.68
N PRO A 122 -12.14 -6.04 -8.41
CA PRO A 122 -11.09 -6.93 -8.93
C PRO A 122 -10.05 -6.18 -9.75
N ALA A 123 -8.78 -6.51 -9.53
CA ALA A 123 -7.64 -5.87 -10.20
C ALA A 123 -7.55 -4.33 -9.99
N SER A 124 -8.22 -3.81 -8.94
CA SER A 124 -8.00 -2.43 -8.50
C SER A 124 -6.61 -2.27 -7.92
N ASP A 125 -6.06 -1.08 -8.03
CA ASP A 125 -4.81 -0.70 -7.39
C ASP A 125 -4.89 0.74 -6.90
N PHE A 126 -4.13 1.06 -5.86
CA PHE A 126 -3.96 2.44 -5.42
C PHE A 126 -2.64 2.96 -5.99
N VAL A 127 -2.69 4.11 -6.61
CA VAL A 127 -1.52 4.71 -7.26
C VAL A 127 -1.21 6.08 -6.67
N PHE A 128 0.07 6.34 -6.46
CA PHE A 128 0.59 7.65 -6.10
C PHE A 128 1.14 8.30 -7.37
N VAL A 129 0.79 9.55 -7.58
CA VAL A 129 1.25 10.32 -8.73
C VAL A 129 2.02 11.54 -8.23
N ALA A 130 3.26 11.69 -8.65
CA ALA A 130 4.06 12.84 -8.29
C ALA A 130 3.50 14.11 -8.96
N LYS A 131 3.30 15.16 -8.17
CA LYS A 131 2.89 16.47 -8.70
C LYS A 131 4.05 17.10 -9.47
N GLN A 132 3.73 17.71 -10.61
CA GLN A 132 4.66 18.58 -11.34
C GLN A 132 4.92 19.84 -10.56
#